data_0dfbb228bab788d5952ab1a5a6a7cb7b
#
_entry.id   0dfbb228bab788d5952ab1a5a6a7cb7b
#
_cell.length_a   1.000
_cell.length_b   1.000
_cell.length_c   1.000
_cell.angle_alpha   90.00
_cell.angle_beta   90.00
_cell.angle_gamma   90.00
#
_symmetry.space_group_name_H-M   'P 1'
#
loop_
_entity.id
_entity.type
_entity.pdbx_description
1 polymer ?
#
loop_
_entity_poly.entity_id
_entity_poly.type
_entity_poly.pdbx_seq_one_letter_code
_entity_poly.pdbx_strand_id
1 'polypeptide(L)'
;MQKTALVPYAHLPRAHHAHHVLTSTVDVFGTAHWLLADRAPQPGGDALPFDALVVSVHPGSSVELTELSAVRARWPHLDRLPDGGFVVAASRARRYEDADQVQVFDALGREASSFSVGDAIEHLLVDEAGHIWVGHFDENPAGIRRWSPTGHIHWTSDGASIPGLFDCYALNVSGTTAWACTYTDFPLVEIRPDRPVRVWSNRVRGARAVAVHGERVAFYGGYGDEVDRLTRGELTEASVEPTDVGLLTLPDGRLPGRRRAVGRGSRIYVQAEPFTAWDVVDLST
;
A
#
# COMPACT_ATOMS: atom_id res chain seq x y z
N MET A 1 2.35 21.43 -18.47
CA MET A 1 2.62 20.92 -17.11
C MET A 1 4.03 20.36 -17.06
N GLN A 2 4.76 20.66 -16.02
CA GLN A 2 6.11 20.11 -15.78
C GLN A 2 6.05 18.59 -15.64
N LYS A 3 7.04 17.88 -16.20
CA LYS A 3 7.16 16.43 -16.07
C LYS A 3 8.22 16.09 -15.02
N THR A 4 7.91 15.19 -14.11
CA THR A 4 8.86 14.59 -13.15
C THR A 4 9.05 13.14 -13.57
N ALA A 5 10.26 12.76 -13.99
CA ALA A 5 10.59 11.37 -14.27
C ALA A 5 10.83 10.61 -12.96
N LEU A 6 10.23 9.43 -12.85
CA LEU A 6 10.56 8.45 -11.82
C LEU A 6 12.00 7.94 -12.01
N VAL A 7 12.61 7.53 -10.93
CA VAL A 7 13.93 6.89 -10.93
C VAL A 7 13.75 5.37 -10.79
N PRO A 8 14.44 4.53 -11.59
CA PRO A 8 14.41 3.09 -11.42
C PRO A 8 14.79 2.68 -9.99
N TYR A 9 14.03 1.75 -9.40
CA TYR A 9 14.23 1.33 -8.02
C TYR A 9 14.56 -0.15 -7.88
N ALA A 10 13.65 -1.02 -8.25
CA ALA A 10 13.82 -2.47 -8.13
C ALA A 10 13.17 -3.21 -9.28
N HIS A 11 13.75 -4.34 -9.70
CA HIS A 11 13.24 -5.15 -10.79
C HIS A 11 13.06 -6.60 -10.35
N LEU A 12 11.93 -7.19 -10.73
CA LEU A 12 11.73 -8.63 -10.63
C LEU A 12 12.80 -9.34 -11.49
N PRO A 13 13.58 -10.28 -10.95
CA PRO A 13 14.58 -10.99 -11.74
C PRO A 13 13.97 -11.73 -12.95
N ARG A 14 14.66 -11.69 -14.08
CA ARG A 14 14.16 -12.26 -15.35
C ARG A 14 13.75 -13.74 -15.26
N ALA A 15 14.41 -14.50 -14.38
CA ALA A 15 14.06 -15.91 -14.14
C ALA A 15 12.60 -16.11 -13.71
N HIS A 16 11.95 -15.05 -13.16
CA HIS A 16 10.59 -15.12 -12.66
C HIS A 16 9.55 -14.43 -13.57
N HIS A 17 9.94 -13.90 -14.73
CA HIS A 17 9.01 -13.21 -15.64
C HIS A 17 7.95 -14.13 -16.28
N ALA A 18 8.13 -15.46 -16.22
CA ALA A 18 7.15 -16.41 -16.73
C ALA A 18 5.97 -16.65 -15.75
N HIS A 19 6.12 -16.25 -14.47
CA HIS A 19 5.07 -16.38 -13.48
C HIS A 19 4.06 -15.24 -13.57
N HIS A 20 2.86 -15.49 -13.06
CA HIS A 20 1.85 -14.44 -12.89
C HIS A 20 2.16 -13.60 -11.67
N VAL A 21 2.31 -12.29 -11.85
CA VAL A 21 2.40 -11.31 -10.75
C VAL A 21 1.01 -11.07 -10.19
N LEU A 22 0.69 -11.69 -9.05
CA LEU A 22 -0.58 -11.51 -8.36
C LEU A 22 -0.68 -10.12 -7.74
N THR A 23 0.33 -9.77 -6.96
CA THR A 23 0.50 -8.44 -6.36
C THR A 23 1.97 -8.16 -6.11
N SER A 24 2.28 -6.92 -5.74
CA SER A 24 3.62 -6.50 -5.36
C SER A 24 3.55 -5.26 -4.49
N THR A 25 4.57 -5.06 -3.67
CA THR A 25 4.69 -3.92 -2.75
C THR A 25 6.16 -3.54 -2.56
N VAL A 26 6.38 -2.40 -1.89
CA VAL A 26 7.66 -2.07 -1.27
C VAL A 26 7.40 -1.93 0.23
N ASP A 27 8.15 -2.63 1.06
CA ASP A 27 7.97 -2.62 2.50
C ASP A 27 8.54 -1.35 3.16
N VAL A 28 8.35 -1.22 4.46
CA VAL A 28 8.81 -0.06 5.24
C VAL A 28 10.33 0.06 5.29
N PHE A 29 11.07 -1.02 5.02
CA PHE A 29 12.54 -1.05 4.95
C PHE A 29 13.09 -0.81 3.53
N GLY A 30 12.21 -0.63 2.54
CA GLY A 30 12.57 -0.39 1.15
C GLY A 30 12.86 -1.65 0.35
N THR A 31 12.52 -2.84 0.84
CA THR A 31 12.59 -4.08 0.06
C THR A 31 11.36 -4.21 -0.83
N ALA A 32 11.57 -4.48 -2.10
CA ALA A 32 10.49 -4.72 -3.05
C ALA A 32 10.13 -6.20 -3.08
N HIS A 33 8.82 -6.50 -3.02
CA HIS A 33 8.29 -7.86 -2.98
C HIS A 33 7.29 -8.09 -4.11
N TRP A 34 7.36 -9.26 -4.74
CA TRP A 34 6.39 -9.75 -5.73
C TRP A 34 5.80 -11.06 -5.24
N LEU A 35 4.47 -11.15 -5.14
CA LEU A 35 3.76 -12.40 -4.93
C LEU A 35 3.43 -13.00 -6.29
N LEU A 36 3.97 -14.17 -6.57
CA LEU A 36 3.89 -14.84 -7.85
C LEU A 36 3.13 -16.16 -7.72
N ALA A 37 2.44 -16.54 -8.78
CA ALA A 37 1.87 -17.87 -8.94
C ALA A 37 2.18 -18.43 -10.33
N ASP A 38 2.22 -19.76 -10.45
CA ASP A 38 2.43 -20.43 -11.73
C ASP A 38 1.30 -20.20 -12.72
N ARG A 39 0.08 -20.00 -12.19
CA ARG A 39 -1.14 -19.77 -12.99
C ARG A 39 -1.94 -18.61 -12.40
N ALA A 40 -2.59 -17.86 -13.30
CA ALA A 40 -3.56 -16.86 -12.84
C ALA A 40 -4.69 -17.56 -12.06
N PRO A 41 -5.09 -17.03 -10.88
CA PRO A 41 -6.26 -17.52 -10.18
C PRO A 41 -7.48 -17.44 -11.07
N GLN A 42 -8.32 -18.49 -11.10
CA GLN A 42 -9.49 -18.53 -11.97
C GLN A 42 -10.53 -17.48 -11.52
N PRO A 43 -11.06 -16.65 -12.42
CA PRO A 43 -12.15 -15.76 -12.08
C PRO A 43 -13.43 -16.56 -11.82
N GLY A 44 -14.13 -16.26 -10.71
CA GLY A 44 -15.50 -16.76 -10.45
C GLY A 44 -15.66 -17.97 -9.53
N GLY A 45 -14.62 -18.73 -9.21
CA GLY A 45 -14.70 -19.86 -8.28
C GLY A 45 -14.41 -19.51 -6.83
N ASP A 46 -14.70 -20.44 -5.91
CA ASP A 46 -14.12 -20.41 -4.58
C ASP A 46 -12.60 -20.46 -4.73
N ALA A 47 -11.88 -19.50 -4.08
CA ALA A 47 -10.44 -19.48 -4.14
C ALA A 47 -9.94 -20.77 -3.45
N LEU A 48 -9.66 -21.80 -4.23
CA LEU A 48 -8.93 -22.94 -3.71
C LEU A 48 -7.56 -22.46 -3.26
N PRO A 49 -7.05 -22.96 -2.13
CA PRO A 49 -5.70 -22.67 -1.71
C PRO A 49 -4.69 -22.97 -2.84
N PHE A 50 -3.73 -22.10 -3.00
CA PHE A 50 -2.65 -22.26 -3.99
C PHE A 50 -1.30 -21.95 -3.35
N ASP A 51 -0.24 -22.53 -3.89
CA ASP A 51 1.11 -22.19 -3.47
C ASP A 51 1.58 -20.98 -4.26
N ALA A 52 2.29 -20.09 -3.58
CA ALA A 52 2.80 -18.85 -4.14
C ALA A 52 4.29 -18.66 -3.80
N LEU A 53 4.99 -17.95 -4.66
CA LEU A 53 6.38 -17.56 -4.45
C LEU A 53 6.46 -16.07 -4.17
N VAL A 54 7.06 -15.69 -3.05
CA VAL A 54 7.47 -14.30 -2.82
C VAL A 54 8.91 -14.12 -3.27
N VAL A 55 9.12 -13.21 -4.22
CA VAL A 55 10.44 -12.76 -4.66
C VAL A 55 10.69 -11.41 -4.02
N SER A 56 11.69 -11.32 -3.15
CA SER A 56 12.11 -10.11 -2.46
C SER A 56 13.40 -9.58 -3.04
N VAL A 57 13.43 -8.31 -3.43
CA VAL A 57 14.63 -7.64 -3.94
C VAL A 57 15.00 -6.53 -2.94
N HIS A 58 16.08 -6.74 -2.23
CA HIS A 58 16.56 -5.82 -1.19
C HIS A 58 17.28 -4.58 -1.78
N PRO A 59 17.34 -3.47 -1.05
CA PRO A 59 18.28 -2.41 -1.36
C PRO A 59 19.72 -2.98 -1.50
N GLY A 60 20.37 -2.74 -2.65
CA GLY A 60 21.64 -3.39 -2.98
C GLY A 60 21.52 -4.63 -3.85
N SER A 61 20.27 -4.96 -4.30
CA SER A 61 19.97 -5.95 -5.34
C SER A 61 20.16 -7.42 -4.96
N SER A 62 20.32 -7.77 -3.67
CA SER A 62 20.22 -9.16 -3.25
C SER A 62 18.78 -9.66 -3.36
N VAL A 63 18.62 -10.93 -3.73
CA VAL A 63 17.32 -11.56 -3.96
C VAL A 63 17.11 -12.67 -2.94
N GLU A 64 15.93 -12.68 -2.33
CA GLU A 64 15.45 -13.72 -1.43
C GLU A 64 14.17 -14.33 -2.00
N LEU A 65 14.01 -15.65 -1.86
CA LEU A 65 12.85 -16.40 -2.32
C LEU A 65 12.18 -17.05 -1.12
N THR A 66 10.87 -16.87 -0.96
CA THR A 66 10.08 -17.53 0.08
C THR A 66 8.85 -18.18 -0.54
N GLU A 67 8.69 -19.47 -0.38
CA GLU A 67 7.50 -20.20 -0.80
C GLU A 67 6.42 -20.10 0.28
N LEU A 68 5.22 -19.65 -0.10
CA LEU A 68 4.04 -19.60 0.77
C LEU A 68 3.10 -20.73 0.36
N SER A 69 2.79 -21.64 1.27
CA SER A 69 1.86 -22.71 1.01
C SER A 69 0.42 -22.36 1.36
N ALA A 70 -0.53 -22.84 0.56
CA ALA A 70 -1.97 -22.73 0.81
C ALA A 70 -2.47 -21.29 0.99
N VAL A 71 -2.02 -20.36 0.14
CA VAL A 71 -2.53 -18.98 0.08
C VAL A 71 -4.00 -18.99 -0.35
N ARG A 72 -4.87 -18.31 0.40
CA ARG A 72 -6.33 -18.26 0.19
C ARG A 72 -6.83 -16.90 -0.29
N ALA A 73 -5.92 -16.00 -0.63
CA ALA A 73 -6.27 -14.63 -0.98
C ALA A 73 -6.70 -14.48 -2.44
N ARG A 74 -7.91 -13.94 -2.63
CA ARG A 74 -8.37 -13.45 -3.94
C ARG A 74 -8.11 -11.95 -4.03
N TRP A 75 -7.48 -11.50 -5.16
CA TRP A 75 -6.97 -10.12 -5.30
C TRP A 75 -6.10 -9.72 -4.11
N PRO A 76 -4.95 -10.41 -3.94
CA PRO A 76 -4.17 -10.29 -2.73
C PRO A 76 -3.53 -8.93 -2.56
N HIS A 77 -3.46 -8.48 -1.30
CA HIS A 77 -2.47 -7.56 -0.80
C HIS A 77 -1.32 -8.37 -0.19
N LEU A 78 -0.13 -7.78 -0.21
CA LEU A 78 1.09 -8.35 0.36
C LEU A 78 1.85 -7.27 1.12
N ASP A 79 2.41 -7.62 2.27
CA ASP A 79 3.48 -6.85 2.89
C ASP A 79 4.38 -7.75 3.74
N ARG A 80 5.55 -7.23 4.14
CA ARG A 80 6.53 -7.96 4.93
C ARG A 80 6.52 -7.50 6.39
N LEU A 81 6.63 -8.46 7.32
CA LEU A 81 6.83 -8.22 8.74
C LEU A 81 8.32 -8.00 9.06
N PRO A 82 8.65 -7.26 10.15
CA PRO A 82 10.05 -7.00 10.52
C PRO A 82 10.85 -8.26 10.88
N ASP A 83 10.18 -9.34 11.29
CA ASP A 83 10.79 -10.65 11.58
C ASP A 83 11.09 -11.49 10.34
N GLY A 84 10.80 -10.95 9.15
CA GLY A 84 10.98 -11.61 7.86
C GLY A 84 9.77 -12.38 7.36
N GLY A 85 8.71 -12.47 8.16
CA GLY A 85 7.43 -13.05 7.76
C GLY A 85 6.66 -12.19 6.78
N PHE A 86 5.51 -12.70 6.31
CA PHE A 86 4.66 -12.02 5.33
C PHE A 86 3.21 -11.96 5.78
N VAL A 87 2.52 -10.91 5.38
CA VAL A 87 1.07 -10.77 5.49
C VAL A 87 0.48 -10.81 4.09
N VAL A 88 -0.48 -11.71 3.88
CA VAL A 88 -1.27 -11.79 2.64
C VAL A 88 -2.73 -11.64 3.00
N ALA A 89 -3.43 -10.71 2.36
CA ALA A 89 -4.85 -10.50 2.62
C ALA A 89 -5.67 -10.46 1.34
N ALA A 90 -6.87 -11.05 1.37
CA ALA A 90 -7.84 -10.91 0.29
C ALA A 90 -8.50 -9.53 0.35
N SER A 91 -8.52 -8.78 -0.77
CA SER A 91 -9.21 -7.47 -0.84
C SER A 91 -10.69 -7.55 -0.49
N ARG A 92 -11.32 -8.70 -0.78
CA ARG A 92 -12.75 -8.94 -0.52
C ARG A 92 -12.93 -10.12 0.41
N ALA A 93 -13.71 -9.92 1.47
CA ALA A 93 -14.25 -10.98 2.31
C ALA A 93 -15.55 -11.48 1.70
N ARG A 94 -15.77 -12.80 1.70
CA ARG A 94 -17.03 -13.40 1.20
C ARG A 94 -18.17 -13.26 2.19
N ARG A 95 -17.83 -13.24 3.48
CA ARG A 95 -18.73 -13.04 4.61
C ARG A 95 -17.98 -12.26 5.67
N TYR A 96 -18.70 -11.54 6.51
CA TYR A 96 -18.13 -10.81 7.67
C TYR A 96 -17.37 -11.72 8.65
N GLU A 97 -17.44 -13.03 8.49
CA GLU A 97 -16.89 -14.06 9.36
C GLU A 97 -15.78 -14.88 8.70
N ASP A 98 -15.22 -14.45 7.55
CA ASP A 98 -14.07 -15.17 6.93
C ASP A 98 -12.84 -15.04 7.84
N ALA A 99 -12.69 -16.00 8.77
CA ALA A 99 -11.58 -16.07 9.72
C ALA A 99 -10.20 -16.12 9.06
N ASP A 100 -10.16 -16.40 7.76
CA ASP A 100 -8.94 -16.63 6.97
C ASP A 100 -8.66 -15.53 5.93
N GLN A 101 -9.29 -14.37 6.04
CA GLN A 101 -9.12 -13.28 5.06
C GLN A 101 -7.68 -12.77 5.03
N VAL A 102 -7.07 -12.63 6.20
CA VAL A 102 -5.66 -12.26 6.38
C VAL A 102 -4.92 -13.50 6.86
N GLN A 103 -3.88 -13.89 6.14
CA GLN A 103 -2.95 -14.92 6.52
C GLN A 103 -1.60 -14.29 6.86
N VAL A 104 -1.04 -14.67 8.00
CA VAL A 104 0.30 -14.28 8.42
C VAL A 104 1.20 -15.51 8.31
N PHE A 105 2.29 -15.36 7.59
CA PHE A 105 3.30 -16.39 7.37
C PHE A 105 4.58 -16.03 8.12
N ASP A 106 5.24 -17.02 8.70
CA ASP A 106 6.59 -16.85 9.27
C ASP A 106 7.65 -16.66 8.17
N ALA A 107 8.89 -16.38 8.55
CA ALA A 107 10.00 -16.18 7.61
C ALA A 107 10.33 -17.41 6.76
N LEU A 108 9.81 -18.59 7.12
CA LEU A 108 9.93 -19.83 6.35
C LEU A 108 8.71 -20.11 5.46
N GLY A 109 7.78 -19.16 5.36
CA GLY A 109 6.57 -19.26 4.55
C GLY A 109 5.48 -20.16 5.11
N ARG A 110 5.53 -20.53 6.40
CA ARG A 110 4.50 -21.35 7.07
C ARG A 110 3.46 -20.44 7.71
N GLU A 111 2.19 -20.77 7.56
CA GLU A 111 1.11 -20.01 8.19
C GLU A 111 1.25 -20.04 9.72
N ALA A 112 1.32 -18.87 10.32
CA ALA A 112 1.44 -18.68 11.76
C ALA A 112 0.11 -18.27 12.40
N SER A 113 -0.70 -17.47 11.70
CA SER A 113 -2.02 -17.02 12.15
C SER A 113 -2.90 -16.63 10.98
N SER A 114 -4.23 -16.63 11.22
CA SER A 114 -5.20 -16.06 10.29
C SER A 114 -6.33 -15.36 11.05
N PHE A 115 -6.90 -14.32 10.44
CA PHE A 115 -8.01 -13.53 11.03
C PHE A 115 -8.73 -12.72 9.94
N SER A 116 -9.82 -12.05 10.34
CA SER A 116 -10.54 -11.13 9.45
C SER A 116 -10.36 -9.69 9.91
N VAL A 117 -10.25 -8.78 8.95
CA VAL A 117 -10.18 -7.33 9.17
C VAL A 117 -11.38 -6.58 8.60
N GLY A 118 -12.30 -7.28 7.92
CA GLY A 118 -13.47 -6.74 7.25
C GLY A 118 -13.28 -6.65 5.73
N ASP A 119 -14.40 -6.49 5.02
CA ASP A 119 -14.43 -6.43 3.55
C ASP A 119 -13.79 -5.15 2.99
N ALA A 120 -13.53 -5.16 1.68
CA ALA A 120 -13.13 -4.01 0.90
C ALA A 120 -11.81 -3.37 1.35
N ILE A 121 -10.75 -4.16 1.41
CA ILE A 121 -9.38 -3.66 1.65
C ILE A 121 -8.88 -2.95 0.37
N GLU A 122 -8.53 -1.66 0.49
CA GLU A 122 -7.82 -0.90 -0.55
C GLU A 122 -6.32 -0.85 -0.29
N HIS A 123 -5.92 -0.73 0.98
CA HIS A 123 -4.51 -0.67 1.39
C HIS A 123 -4.24 -1.62 2.55
N LEU A 124 -3.09 -2.29 2.49
CA LEU A 124 -2.53 -3.07 3.57
C LEU A 124 -1.03 -2.76 3.64
N LEU A 125 -0.58 -2.15 4.74
CA LEU A 125 0.81 -1.76 4.96
C LEU A 125 1.25 -2.15 6.37
N VAL A 126 2.43 -2.75 6.49
CA VAL A 126 3.05 -3.08 7.77
C VAL A 126 3.97 -1.95 8.22
N ASP A 127 3.96 -1.62 9.51
CA ASP A 127 4.86 -0.63 10.10
C ASP A 127 6.15 -1.29 10.66
N GLU A 128 7.12 -0.47 11.04
CA GLU A 128 8.41 -0.95 11.57
C GLU A 128 8.28 -1.75 12.87
N ALA A 129 7.19 -1.59 13.61
CA ALA A 129 6.88 -2.35 14.82
C ALA A 129 6.14 -3.68 14.51
N GLY A 130 5.83 -3.97 13.25
CA GLY A 130 5.15 -5.19 12.82
C GLY A 130 3.63 -5.13 12.91
N HIS A 131 3.05 -3.95 13.10
CA HIS A 131 1.59 -3.83 13.06
C HIS A 131 1.10 -3.58 11.63
N ILE A 132 -0.08 -4.10 11.37
CA ILE A 132 -0.72 -4.10 10.06
C ILE A 132 -1.73 -2.97 10.00
N TRP A 133 -1.49 -1.99 9.14
CA TRP A 133 -2.42 -0.91 8.83
C TRP A 133 -3.29 -1.32 7.65
N VAL A 134 -4.60 -1.22 7.83
CA VAL A 134 -5.59 -1.54 6.80
C VAL A 134 -6.45 -0.32 6.55
N GLY A 135 -6.49 0.12 5.30
CA GLY A 135 -7.41 1.12 4.80
C GLY A 135 -8.50 0.48 3.94
N HIS A 136 -9.74 0.80 4.19
CA HIS A 136 -10.91 0.24 3.52
C HIS A 136 -11.50 1.18 2.48
N PHE A 137 -12.34 0.66 1.57
CA PHE A 137 -13.12 1.40 0.59
C PHE A 137 -14.59 0.92 0.58
N ASP A 138 -15.41 1.35 -0.40
CA ASP A 138 -16.84 1.03 -0.51
C ASP A 138 -17.66 1.48 0.72
N GLU A 139 -17.34 2.69 1.24
CA GLU A 139 -18.02 3.27 2.42
C GLU A 139 -18.00 2.32 3.63
N ASN A 140 -16.97 1.46 3.72
CA ASN A 140 -16.83 0.55 4.83
C ASN A 140 -16.59 1.35 6.13
N PRO A 141 -17.45 1.21 7.15
CA PRO A 141 -17.33 1.96 8.40
C PRO A 141 -16.06 1.62 9.19
N ALA A 142 -15.34 0.56 8.81
CA ALA A 142 -14.04 0.25 9.38
C ALA A 142 -12.99 1.35 9.12
N GLY A 143 -13.13 2.10 8.01
CA GLY A 143 -12.23 3.20 7.66
C GLY A 143 -10.77 2.79 7.64
N ILE A 144 -10.01 3.21 8.66
CA ILE A 144 -8.61 2.83 8.85
C ILE A 144 -8.46 2.14 10.20
N ARG A 145 -7.73 1.03 10.23
CA ARG A 145 -7.45 0.27 11.45
C ARG A 145 -6.00 -0.21 11.49
N ARG A 146 -5.48 -0.36 12.71
CA ARG A 146 -4.15 -0.93 12.99
C ARG A 146 -4.30 -2.21 13.81
N TRP A 147 -3.70 -3.28 13.34
CA TRP A 147 -3.83 -4.63 13.89
C TRP A 147 -2.46 -5.20 14.31
N SER A 148 -2.45 -6.12 15.29
CA SER A 148 -1.30 -7.01 15.47
C SER A 148 -1.29 -8.12 14.42
N PRO A 149 -0.15 -8.83 14.22
CA PRO A 149 -0.10 -10.03 13.39
C PRO A 149 -0.96 -11.20 13.92
N THR A 150 -1.48 -11.09 15.12
CA THR A 150 -2.38 -12.08 15.75
C THR A 150 -3.86 -11.67 15.71
N GLY A 151 -4.21 -10.61 14.97
CA GLY A 151 -5.59 -10.17 14.76
C GLY A 151 -6.19 -9.31 15.88
N HIS A 152 -5.38 -8.74 16.79
CA HIS A 152 -5.88 -7.80 17.79
C HIS A 152 -5.85 -6.37 17.24
N ILE A 153 -6.92 -5.60 17.45
CA ILE A 153 -7.00 -4.19 17.07
C ILE A 153 -6.20 -3.36 18.08
N HIS A 154 -5.24 -2.59 17.58
CA HIS A 154 -4.45 -1.64 18.36
C HIS A 154 -4.92 -0.20 18.22
N TRP A 155 -5.54 0.12 17.09
CA TRP A 155 -6.09 1.44 16.84
C TRP A 155 -7.23 1.35 15.81
N THR A 156 -8.23 2.22 15.95
CA THR A 156 -9.37 2.32 15.03
C THR A 156 -9.78 3.76 14.83
N SER A 157 -10.23 4.09 13.63
CA SER A 157 -10.81 5.38 13.31
C SER A 157 -12.21 5.61 13.90
N ASP A 158 -12.90 4.55 14.32
CA ASP A 158 -14.30 4.64 14.81
C ASP A 158 -14.43 5.50 16.07
N GLY A 159 -13.37 5.61 16.88
CA GLY A 159 -13.32 6.45 18.07
C GLY A 159 -12.67 7.83 17.85
N ALA A 160 -12.11 8.05 16.69
CA ALA A 160 -11.54 9.33 16.33
C ALA A 160 -12.67 10.29 15.96
N SER A 161 -12.73 11.46 16.61
CA SER A 161 -13.71 12.53 16.31
C SER A 161 -13.41 13.19 14.96
N ILE A 162 -13.17 12.38 13.92
CA ILE A 162 -12.83 12.84 12.58
C ILE A 162 -14.00 12.50 11.67
N PRO A 163 -14.81 13.45 11.26
CA PRO A 163 -15.88 13.23 10.31
C PRO A 163 -15.31 12.70 8.97
N GLY A 164 -15.93 11.67 8.39
CA GLY A 164 -15.65 11.27 7.02
C GLY A 164 -14.39 10.42 6.79
N LEU A 165 -13.95 9.64 7.78
CA LEU A 165 -12.90 8.61 7.56
C LEU A 165 -13.48 7.33 6.94
N PHE A 166 -14.11 7.45 5.76
CA PHE A 166 -14.69 6.29 5.08
C PHE A 166 -13.68 5.63 4.15
N ASP A 167 -13.66 6.01 2.88
CA ASP A 167 -12.77 5.40 1.91
C ASP A 167 -11.34 5.90 2.06
N CYS A 168 -10.40 5.00 2.24
CA CYS A 168 -8.97 5.31 2.28
C CYS A 168 -8.39 5.34 0.86
N TYR A 169 -8.28 6.52 0.27
CA TYR A 169 -7.77 6.72 -1.10
C TYR A 169 -6.27 6.56 -1.21
N ALA A 170 -5.53 6.97 -0.19
CA ALA A 170 -4.08 6.79 -0.11
C ALA A 170 -3.67 6.52 1.32
N LEU A 171 -2.75 5.60 1.50
CA LEU A 171 -2.14 5.27 2.78
C LEU A 171 -0.62 5.26 2.63
N ASN A 172 0.07 5.84 3.61
CA ASN A 172 1.51 5.83 3.76
C ASN A 172 1.85 5.46 5.20
N VAL A 173 2.84 4.63 5.40
CA VAL A 173 3.31 4.24 6.72
C VAL A 173 4.81 4.45 6.82
N SER A 174 5.26 5.12 7.89
CA SER A 174 6.67 5.37 8.18
C SER A 174 6.90 5.32 9.69
N GLY A 175 7.88 4.54 10.13
CA GLY A 175 8.00 4.20 11.55
C GLY A 175 6.73 3.53 12.04
N THR A 176 6.05 4.12 13.02
CA THR A 176 4.73 3.72 13.53
C THR A 176 3.62 4.73 13.16
N THR A 177 3.92 5.74 12.35
CA THR A 177 2.98 6.78 11.93
C THR A 177 2.36 6.40 10.60
N ALA A 178 1.04 6.54 10.49
CA ALA A 178 0.33 6.45 9.23
C ALA A 178 -0.14 7.83 8.77
N TRP A 179 -0.10 8.05 7.47
CA TRP A 179 -0.66 9.20 6.77
C TRP A 179 -1.70 8.72 5.79
N ALA A 180 -2.86 9.34 5.76
CA ALA A 180 -3.94 8.91 4.89
C ALA A 180 -4.66 10.08 4.24
N CYS A 181 -5.14 9.86 3.00
CA CYS A 181 -6.16 10.69 2.38
C CYS A 181 -7.47 9.91 2.34
N THR A 182 -8.53 10.48 2.88
CA THR A 182 -9.81 9.80 3.03
C THR A 182 -10.94 10.57 2.34
N TYR A 183 -12.00 9.89 1.98
CA TYR A 183 -13.24 10.49 1.51
C TYR A 183 -14.04 11.00 2.74
N THR A 184 -14.79 12.13 2.72
CA THR A 184 -15.37 12.83 1.56
C THR A 184 -14.60 14.08 1.13
N ASP A 185 -13.97 14.82 2.05
CA ASP A 185 -13.32 16.11 1.77
C ASP A 185 -11.86 15.96 1.41
N PHE A 186 -11.36 14.74 1.36
CA PHE A 186 -9.96 14.39 1.08
C PHE A 186 -8.93 15.02 2.03
N PRO A 187 -9.22 15.14 3.34
CA PRO A 187 -8.22 15.64 4.26
C PRO A 187 -6.97 14.79 4.21
N LEU A 188 -5.83 15.40 4.49
CA LEU A 188 -4.64 14.66 4.87
C LEU A 188 -4.67 14.44 6.37
N VAL A 189 -4.56 13.19 6.79
CA VAL A 189 -4.67 12.77 8.18
C VAL A 189 -3.37 12.13 8.63
N GLU A 190 -2.82 12.58 9.76
CA GLU A 190 -1.70 11.92 10.45
C GLU A 190 -2.22 11.15 11.65
N ILE A 191 -1.91 9.86 11.69
CA ILE A 191 -2.32 8.94 12.74
C ILE A 191 -1.07 8.44 13.46
N ARG A 192 -0.94 8.83 14.73
CA ARG A 192 0.02 8.28 15.67
C ARG A 192 -0.76 7.58 16.77
N PRO A 193 -0.56 6.28 17.01
CA PRO A 193 -1.43 5.51 17.91
C PRO A 193 -1.55 6.05 19.33
N ASP A 194 -0.53 6.76 19.79
CA ASP A 194 -0.40 7.32 21.15
C ASP A 194 -0.72 8.83 21.25
N ARG A 195 -1.18 9.44 20.16
CA ARG A 195 -1.45 10.88 20.09
C ARG A 195 -2.80 11.17 19.44
N PRO A 196 -3.37 12.36 19.68
CA PRO A 196 -4.51 12.82 18.93
C PRO A 196 -4.20 12.86 17.43
N VAL A 197 -5.16 12.46 16.62
CA VAL A 197 -5.06 12.52 15.17
C VAL A 197 -4.98 13.98 14.74
N ARG A 198 -4.09 14.29 13.79
CA ARG A 198 -3.98 15.62 13.18
C ARG A 198 -4.59 15.57 11.79
N VAL A 199 -5.26 16.64 11.43
CA VAL A 199 -6.00 16.73 10.17
C VAL A 199 -5.66 18.05 9.50
N TRP A 200 -5.32 18.00 8.22
CA TRP A 200 -5.11 19.15 7.36
C TRP A 200 -6.16 19.17 6.26
N SER A 201 -6.76 20.34 6.04
CA SER A 201 -7.58 20.54 4.85
C SER A 201 -6.72 20.37 3.59
N ASN A 202 -7.25 19.69 2.58
CA ASN A 202 -6.53 19.36 1.35
C ASN A 202 -7.43 19.54 0.13
N ARG A 203 -6.89 20.09 -0.95
CA ARG A 203 -7.60 20.30 -2.22
C ARG A 203 -7.33 19.21 -3.25
N VAL A 204 -6.35 18.33 -3.00
CA VAL A 204 -6.01 17.23 -3.90
C VAL A 204 -7.03 16.11 -3.72
N ARG A 205 -7.76 15.78 -4.78
CA ARG A 205 -8.82 14.78 -4.77
C ARG A 205 -8.41 13.52 -5.51
N GLY A 206 -8.77 12.36 -4.98
CA GLY A 206 -8.57 11.07 -5.64
C GLY A 206 -7.10 10.64 -5.72
N ALA A 207 -6.22 11.15 -4.84
CA ALA A 207 -4.83 10.70 -4.77
C ALA A 207 -4.77 9.19 -4.45
N ARG A 208 -3.88 8.46 -5.12
CA ARG A 208 -3.67 7.01 -4.97
C ARG A 208 -2.47 6.67 -4.09
N ALA A 209 -1.57 7.63 -3.91
CA ALA A 209 -0.45 7.53 -2.99
C ALA A 209 -0.10 8.90 -2.44
N VAL A 210 0.46 8.92 -1.25
CA VAL A 210 0.95 10.12 -0.57
C VAL A 210 2.34 9.86 -0.01
N ALA A 211 3.22 10.86 -0.05
CA ALA A 211 4.51 10.86 0.63
C ALA A 211 4.64 12.10 1.50
N VAL A 212 5.34 11.97 2.64
CA VAL A 212 5.55 13.06 3.59
C VAL A 212 7.00 13.07 4.07
N HIS A 213 7.62 14.25 4.07
CA HIS A 213 8.97 14.48 4.58
C HIS A 213 9.06 15.83 5.30
N GLY A 214 9.03 15.82 6.62
CA GLY A 214 8.92 17.05 7.41
C GLY A 214 7.61 17.76 7.09
N GLU A 215 7.68 18.99 6.61
CA GLU A 215 6.53 19.78 6.17
C GLU A 215 6.20 19.59 4.69
N ARG A 216 7.06 18.91 3.92
CA ARG A 216 6.81 18.64 2.49
C ARG A 216 5.89 17.44 2.33
N VAL A 217 4.95 17.55 1.41
CA VAL A 217 4.03 16.48 1.03
C VAL A 217 3.92 16.36 -0.48
N ALA A 218 3.72 15.15 -0.98
CA ALA A 218 3.35 14.92 -2.37
C ALA A 218 2.20 13.92 -2.47
N PHE A 219 1.32 14.16 -3.42
CA PHE A 219 0.19 13.32 -3.77
C PHE A 219 0.34 12.87 -5.21
N TYR A 220 0.16 11.58 -5.45
CA TYR A 220 0.14 11.02 -6.78
C TYR A 220 -1.25 10.46 -7.13
N GLY A 221 -1.75 10.84 -8.29
CA GLY A 221 -3.05 10.44 -8.80
C GLY A 221 -4.08 11.56 -8.74
N GLY A 222 -5.27 11.23 -9.17
CA GLY A 222 -6.45 12.09 -9.25
C GLY A 222 -7.56 11.39 -10.01
N TYR A 223 -8.66 12.10 -10.25
CA TYR A 223 -9.78 11.59 -11.04
C TYR A 223 -9.61 11.88 -12.53
N GLY A 224 -10.20 11.06 -13.40
CA GLY A 224 -10.24 11.28 -14.84
C GLY A 224 -8.85 11.46 -15.44
N ASP A 225 -8.60 12.58 -16.11
CA ASP A 225 -7.31 12.87 -16.76
C ASP A 225 -6.18 13.22 -15.78
N GLU A 226 -6.47 13.27 -14.48
CA GLU A 226 -5.51 13.61 -13.43
C GLU A 226 -4.82 12.38 -12.82
N VAL A 227 -5.05 11.20 -13.36
CA VAL A 227 -4.53 9.93 -12.79
C VAL A 227 -3.01 9.84 -12.73
N ASP A 228 -2.28 10.62 -13.54
CA ASP A 228 -0.82 10.71 -13.53
C ASP A 228 -0.29 12.00 -12.90
N ARG A 229 -1.17 12.80 -12.28
CA ARG A 229 -0.81 14.05 -11.62
C ARG A 229 0.08 13.78 -10.40
N LEU A 230 1.14 14.57 -10.28
CA LEU A 230 1.93 14.71 -9.06
C LEU A 230 1.73 16.11 -8.53
N THR A 231 1.12 16.25 -7.36
CA THR A 231 0.95 17.53 -6.66
C THR A 231 1.89 17.53 -5.47
N ARG A 232 2.83 18.50 -5.43
CA ARG A 232 3.66 18.78 -4.27
C ARG A 232 3.06 19.92 -3.47
N GLY A 233 3.28 19.91 -2.17
CA GLY A 233 2.79 20.94 -1.27
C GLY A 233 3.56 20.99 0.04
N GLU A 234 3.18 21.95 0.86
CA GLU A 234 3.71 22.12 2.21
C GLU A 234 2.58 22.05 3.23
N LEU A 235 2.87 21.44 4.37
CA LEU A 235 1.99 21.42 5.54
C LEU A 235 2.09 22.72 6.28
N THR A 236 0.97 23.42 6.41
CA THR A 236 0.83 24.58 7.29
C THR A 236 0.26 24.14 8.65
N GLU A 237 -0.25 25.07 9.44
CA GLU A 237 -0.89 24.75 10.72
C GLU A 237 -2.18 23.93 10.53
N ALA A 238 -2.97 24.19 9.47
CA ALA A 238 -4.29 23.59 9.27
C ALA A 238 -4.58 23.11 7.84
N SER A 239 -3.70 23.38 6.86
CA SER A 239 -3.94 23.06 5.45
C SER A 239 -2.69 22.52 4.77
N VAL A 240 -2.92 21.83 3.66
CA VAL A 240 -1.91 21.53 2.65
C VAL A 240 -1.95 22.66 1.61
N GLU A 241 -0.84 23.39 1.45
CA GLU A 241 -0.71 24.42 0.43
C GLU A 241 0.07 23.85 -0.77
N PRO A 242 -0.57 23.67 -1.94
CA PRO A 242 0.12 23.20 -3.15
C PRO A 242 1.20 24.18 -3.60
N THR A 243 2.41 23.68 -3.85
CA THR A 243 3.56 24.45 -4.33
C THR A 243 3.90 24.19 -5.79
N ASP A 244 3.64 22.97 -6.27
CA ASP A 244 3.91 22.55 -7.64
C ASP A 244 2.92 21.48 -8.10
N VAL A 245 2.55 21.52 -9.38
CA VAL A 245 1.67 20.54 -10.02
C VAL A 245 2.26 20.12 -11.36
N GLY A 246 2.56 18.84 -11.48
CA GLY A 246 3.15 18.25 -12.67
C GLY A 246 2.55 16.91 -13.04
N LEU A 247 3.16 16.25 -14.00
CA LEU A 247 2.88 14.87 -14.40
C LEU A 247 4.04 13.97 -13.99
N LEU A 248 3.72 12.82 -13.40
CA LEU A 248 4.67 11.77 -13.14
C LEU A 248 4.84 10.91 -14.39
N THR A 249 6.08 10.65 -14.77
CA THR A 249 6.39 9.80 -15.94
C THR A 249 7.34 8.67 -15.52
N LEU A 250 7.28 7.57 -16.26
CA LEU A 250 8.28 6.52 -16.18
C LEU A 250 9.68 7.07 -16.55
N PRO A 251 10.76 6.34 -16.24
CA PRO A 251 12.13 6.78 -16.56
C PRO A 251 12.34 7.07 -18.07
N ASP A 252 11.59 6.42 -18.94
CA ASP A 252 11.62 6.64 -20.41
C ASP A 252 10.73 7.81 -20.89
N GLY A 253 10.10 8.53 -19.96
CA GLY A 253 9.25 9.70 -20.26
C GLY A 253 7.79 9.39 -20.62
N ARG A 254 7.40 8.11 -20.72
CA ARG A 254 6.01 7.70 -20.94
C ARG A 254 5.17 7.84 -19.65
N LEU A 255 3.86 8.00 -19.81
CA LEU A 255 2.93 7.91 -18.68
C LEU A 255 2.79 6.46 -18.22
N PRO A 256 2.61 6.19 -16.90
CA PRO A 256 2.59 4.83 -16.35
C PRO A 256 1.48 3.92 -16.89
N GLY A 257 0.36 4.44 -17.41
CA GLY A 257 -0.77 3.63 -17.85
C GLY A 257 -1.41 2.86 -16.67
N ARG A 258 -1.68 1.55 -16.86
CA ARG A 258 -2.14 0.70 -15.77
C ARG A 258 -1.02 0.53 -14.74
N ARG A 259 -1.31 0.84 -13.49
CA ARG A 259 -0.27 0.98 -12.46
C ARG A 259 -0.72 0.56 -11.07
N ARG A 260 0.27 0.33 -10.21
CA ARG A 260 0.17 0.28 -8.75
C ARG A 260 0.99 1.42 -8.17
N ALA A 261 0.59 1.94 -7.02
CA ALA A 261 1.34 2.96 -6.30
C ALA A 261 1.33 2.67 -4.80
N VAL A 262 2.47 2.88 -4.14
CA VAL A 262 2.65 2.68 -2.70
C VAL A 262 3.40 3.87 -2.12
N GLY A 263 2.86 4.45 -1.03
CA GLY A 263 3.54 5.49 -0.26
C GLY A 263 4.30 4.90 0.93
N ARG A 264 5.58 5.29 1.10
CA ARG A 264 6.41 4.91 2.25
C ARG A 264 7.28 6.09 2.68
N GLY A 265 6.97 6.69 3.83
CA GLY A 265 7.69 7.86 4.31
C GLY A 265 7.76 8.97 3.26
N SER A 266 8.97 9.38 2.88
CA SER A 266 9.21 10.41 1.86
C SER A 266 9.01 9.95 0.42
N ARG A 267 8.66 8.68 0.16
CA ARG A 267 8.70 8.07 -1.17
C ARG A 267 7.33 7.66 -1.67
N ILE A 268 7.12 7.87 -2.97
CA ILE A 268 6.04 7.22 -3.73
C ILE A 268 6.70 6.28 -4.71
N TYR A 269 6.37 5.01 -4.59
CA TYR A 269 6.77 3.95 -5.51
C TYR A 269 5.64 3.73 -6.52
N VAL A 270 5.98 3.64 -7.79
CA VAL A 270 5.04 3.39 -8.88
C VAL A 270 5.52 2.20 -9.69
N GLN A 271 4.60 1.31 -10.00
CA GLN A 271 4.86 0.14 -10.81
C GLN A 271 3.86 0.12 -11.97
N ALA A 272 4.35 0.21 -13.20
CA ALA A 272 3.54 0.11 -14.41
C ALA A 272 3.47 -1.34 -14.92
N GLU A 273 2.43 -1.64 -15.71
CA GLU A 273 2.34 -2.92 -16.42
C GLU A 273 3.59 -3.13 -17.31
N PRO A 274 4.23 -4.32 -17.31
CA PRO A 274 3.75 -5.64 -16.84
C PRO A 274 4.00 -5.93 -15.34
N PHE A 275 4.17 -4.96 -14.50
CA PHE A 275 4.35 -5.07 -13.05
C PHE A 275 5.64 -5.79 -12.61
N THR A 276 6.70 -5.65 -13.40
CA THR A 276 8.02 -6.26 -13.13
C THR A 276 9.06 -5.28 -12.62
N ALA A 277 8.75 -3.98 -12.59
CA ALA A 277 9.68 -2.94 -12.17
C ALA A 277 8.98 -1.91 -11.28
N TRP A 278 9.59 -1.60 -10.14
CA TRP A 278 9.24 -0.46 -9.31
C TRP A 278 10.16 0.71 -9.64
N ASP A 279 9.55 1.87 -9.84
CA ASP A 279 10.23 3.15 -9.97
C ASP A 279 9.81 4.06 -8.80
N VAL A 280 10.60 5.09 -8.48
CA VAL A 280 10.40 5.90 -7.26
C VAL A 280 10.54 7.39 -7.53
N VAL A 281 9.75 8.19 -6.81
CA VAL A 281 10.01 9.60 -6.55
C VAL A 281 10.20 9.79 -5.05
N ASP A 282 11.24 10.53 -4.66
CA ASP A 282 11.59 10.78 -3.25
C ASP A 282 11.50 12.29 -2.95
N LEU A 283 10.86 12.65 -1.84
CA LEU A 283 10.75 14.03 -1.36
C LEU A 283 11.94 14.48 -0.51
N SER A 284 12.82 13.55 -0.13
CA SER A 284 14.01 13.88 0.68
C SER A 284 15.13 14.51 -0.14
N THR A 285 15.06 14.43 -1.46
CA THR A 285 16.05 14.95 -2.43
C THR A 285 15.69 16.33 -2.96
#